data_89fd32f0d930ff9203e267c62e00fb5c
#
_entry.id   89fd32f0d930ff9203e267c62e00fb5c
#
_cell.length_a   1.000
_cell.length_b   1.000
_cell.length_c   1.000
_cell.angle_alpha   90.00
_cell.angle_beta   90.00
_cell.angle_gamma   90.00
#
_symmetry.space_group_name_H-M   'P 1'
#
loop_
_entity.id
_entity.type
_entity.pdbx_description
1 polymer ?
#
loop_
_entity_poly.entity_id
_entity_poly.type
_entity_poly.pdbx_seq_one_letter_code
_entity_poly.pdbx_strand_id
1 'polypeptide(L)'
;MSEFFPIPDPLKLNPHVELEVFQCQNTIFQLSAVAPNAKLESHQHPESQIGMVLSGELELYIKDLIKPLRPLQDVYIADGNIPHGAFNPLSEPMIGFDLKRITSALPSEDVLLTLSNNQDKITHLPCQSVKGSWFEIVMMKIPSGYSIPPHQGEQEEIGFILNGKLEISIENEEQCLEYGQIYYAPSKVLKKGYNSSKQDINLIKILI
;
A
#
# COMPACT_ATOMS: atom_id res chain seq x y z
N MET A 1 0.66 -13.29 -18.57
CA MET A 1 0.69 -12.82 -17.16
C MET A 1 -0.65 -12.19 -16.86
N SER A 2 -1.21 -12.42 -15.68
CA SER A 2 -2.47 -11.80 -15.25
C SER A 2 -2.25 -10.30 -15.03
N GLU A 3 -3.19 -9.47 -15.48
CA GLU A 3 -3.18 -8.05 -15.10
C GLU A 3 -3.74 -7.83 -13.68
N PHE A 4 -4.53 -8.79 -13.16
CA PHE A 4 -5.14 -8.69 -11.84
C PHE A 4 -4.23 -9.19 -10.70
N PHE A 5 -3.28 -10.04 -11.03
CA PHE A 5 -2.35 -10.64 -10.06
C PHE A 5 -0.90 -10.43 -10.53
N PRO A 6 -0.41 -9.19 -10.45
CA PRO A 6 0.93 -8.86 -10.91
C PRO A 6 2.00 -9.57 -10.07
N ILE A 7 3.05 -10.02 -10.74
CA ILE A 7 4.24 -10.60 -10.12
C ILE A 7 5.25 -9.48 -9.94
N PRO A 8 5.92 -9.38 -8.77
CA PRO A 8 6.90 -8.34 -8.55
C PRO A 8 8.18 -8.54 -9.36
N ASP A 9 8.74 -7.43 -9.81
CA ASP A 9 10.11 -7.36 -10.30
C ASP A 9 11.02 -6.93 -9.13
N PRO A 10 11.97 -7.77 -8.68
CA PRO A 10 12.88 -7.42 -7.61
C PRO A 10 13.87 -6.36 -8.10
N LEU A 11 14.03 -5.30 -7.34
CA LEU A 11 14.95 -4.21 -7.62
C LEU A 11 15.81 -3.91 -6.38
N LYS A 12 17.11 -3.94 -6.54
CA LYS A 12 18.04 -3.43 -5.54
C LYS A 12 18.42 -2.00 -5.90
N LEU A 13 17.81 -1.04 -5.21
CA LEU A 13 18.04 0.38 -5.47
C LEU A 13 19.46 0.80 -5.10
N ASN A 14 19.97 0.27 -3.98
CA ASN A 14 21.34 0.43 -3.50
C ASN A 14 21.65 -0.71 -2.51
N PRO A 15 22.87 -0.80 -1.92
CA PRO A 15 23.22 -1.87 -0.97
C PRO A 15 22.30 -2.00 0.26
N HIS A 16 21.52 -0.97 0.55
CA HIS A 16 20.72 -0.86 1.78
C HIS A 16 19.21 -0.84 1.54
N VAL A 17 18.74 -0.80 0.28
CA VAL A 17 17.32 -0.70 -0.05
C VAL A 17 16.98 -1.72 -1.13
N GLU A 18 16.10 -2.63 -0.79
CA GLU A 18 15.55 -3.65 -1.68
C GLU A 18 14.06 -3.36 -1.89
N LEU A 19 13.61 -3.51 -3.12
CA LEU A 19 12.22 -3.26 -3.53
C LEU A 19 11.68 -4.49 -4.26
N GLU A 20 10.40 -4.77 -4.03
CA GLU A 20 9.57 -5.57 -4.92
C GLU A 20 8.62 -4.62 -5.63
N VAL A 21 8.74 -4.52 -6.95
CA VAL A 21 8.05 -3.54 -7.77
C VAL A 21 6.92 -4.21 -8.55
N PHE A 22 5.69 -3.75 -8.35
CA PHE A 22 4.51 -4.23 -9.06
C PHE A 22 3.99 -3.14 -9.98
N GLN A 23 3.88 -3.43 -11.26
CA GLN A 23 3.31 -2.53 -12.25
C GLN A 23 1.79 -2.77 -12.36
N CYS A 24 1.00 -1.75 -12.04
CA CYS A 24 -0.46 -1.76 -12.10
C CYS A 24 -0.94 -0.64 -13.02
N GLN A 25 -0.94 -0.86 -14.32
CA GLN A 25 -1.26 0.16 -15.35
C GLN A 25 -0.48 1.48 -15.13
N ASN A 26 -1.16 2.56 -14.70
CA ASN A 26 -0.56 3.88 -14.46
C ASN A 26 -0.06 4.07 -13.02
N THR A 27 0.01 3.00 -12.26
CA THR A 27 0.39 3.01 -10.85
C THR A 27 1.49 1.98 -10.61
N ILE A 28 2.49 2.36 -9.82
CA ILE A 28 3.56 1.46 -9.38
C ILE A 28 3.41 1.27 -7.88
N PHE A 29 3.19 0.03 -7.44
CA PHE A 29 3.26 -0.35 -6.04
C PHE A 29 4.65 -0.93 -5.76
N GLN A 30 5.29 -0.49 -4.68
CA GLN A 30 6.62 -0.93 -4.27
C GLN A 30 6.57 -1.38 -2.81
N LEU A 31 6.90 -2.63 -2.55
CA LEU A 31 7.19 -3.09 -1.20
C LEU A 31 8.68 -2.89 -0.95
N SER A 32 9.03 -2.16 0.10
CA SER A 32 10.40 -1.74 0.39
C SER A 32 10.93 -2.35 1.68
N ALA A 33 12.19 -2.80 1.64
CA ALA A 33 12.98 -3.16 2.81
C ALA A 33 14.18 -2.23 2.91
N VAL A 34 14.27 -1.49 4.02
CA VAL A 34 15.35 -0.54 4.31
C VAL A 34 16.21 -1.10 5.42
N ALA A 35 17.48 -1.33 5.14
CA ALA A 35 18.43 -1.92 6.08
C ALA A 35 18.59 -1.10 7.37
N PRO A 36 19.08 -1.69 8.47
CA PRO A 36 19.40 -1.00 9.71
C PRO A 36 20.31 0.20 9.49
N ASN A 37 20.02 1.32 10.15
CA ASN A 37 20.80 2.57 10.09
C ASN A 37 21.02 3.10 8.67
N ALA A 38 20.17 2.71 7.72
CA ALA A 38 20.29 3.16 6.33
C ALA A 38 19.56 4.45 6.08
N LYS A 39 20.16 5.31 5.26
CA LYS A 39 19.60 6.56 4.81
C LYS A 39 19.18 6.46 3.34
N LEU A 40 17.98 6.90 3.04
CA LEU A 40 17.51 7.21 1.70
C LEU A 40 17.77 8.69 1.47
N GLU A 41 18.77 8.99 0.64
CA GLU A 41 19.12 10.40 0.35
C GLU A 41 17.94 11.15 -0.27
N SER A 42 17.90 12.45 -0.01
CA SER A 42 16.85 13.31 -0.59
C SER A 42 16.91 13.25 -2.12
N HIS A 43 15.78 12.92 -2.71
CA HIS A 43 15.58 12.82 -4.16
C HIS A 43 14.19 13.36 -4.51
N GLN A 44 13.95 13.53 -5.80
CA GLN A 44 12.64 13.91 -6.34
C GLN A 44 12.39 13.21 -7.66
N HIS A 45 11.13 13.03 -8.00
CA HIS A 45 10.68 12.44 -9.26
C HIS A 45 9.33 13.05 -9.67
N PRO A 46 8.92 12.95 -10.95
CA PRO A 46 7.69 13.60 -11.43
C PRO A 46 6.40 12.96 -10.90
N GLU A 47 6.44 11.69 -10.48
CA GLU A 47 5.29 10.98 -9.95
C GLU A 47 4.88 11.52 -8.58
N SER A 48 3.58 11.58 -8.33
CA SER A 48 3.06 11.72 -6.96
C SER A 48 3.18 10.39 -6.23
N GLN A 49 3.64 10.43 -4.99
CA GLN A 49 3.91 9.25 -4.17
C GLN A 49 3.18 9.33 -2.84
N ILE A 50 2.68 8.20 -2.38
CA ILE A 50 2.28 7.99 -0.99
C ILE A 50 3.04 6.79 -0.45
N GLY A 51 3.21 6.72 0.88
CA GLY A 51 3.82 5.55 1.50
C GLY A 51 3.45 5.39 2.96
N MET A 52 3.67 4.18 3.46
CA MET A 52 3.38 3.77 4.83
C MET A 52 4.44 2.80 5.33
N VAL A 53 4.83 2.96 6.58
CA VAL A 53 5.64 1.96 7.30
C VAL A 53 4.72 0.82 7.75
N LEU A 54 5.08 -0.42 7.43
CA LEU A 54 4.38 -1.64 7.88
C LEU A 54 4.98 -2.18 9.17
N SER A 55 6.31 -2.16 9.29
CA SER A 55 7.04 -2.56 10.50
C SER A 55 8.38 -1.84 10.60
N GLY A 56 8.91 -1.73 11.81
CA GLY A 56 10.11 -0.94 12.10
C GLY A 56 9.81 0.54 12.27
N GLU A 57 10.80 1.39 12.07
CA GLU A 57 10.69 2.85 12.14
C GLU A 57 11.30 3.49 10.90
N LEU A 58 10.76 4.61 10.48
CA LEU A 58 11.29 5.45 9.42
C LEU A 58 11.13 6.91 9.80
N GLU A 59 12.21 7.66 9.84
CA GLU A 59 12.19 9.10 9.95
C GLU A 59 12.10 9.70 8.55
N LEU A 60 10.99 10.37 8.26
CA LEU A 60 10.71 10.99 6.96
C LEU A 60 11.29 12.41 6.92
N TYR A 61 11.94 12.75 5.80
CA TYR A 61 12.36 14.10 5.44
C TYR A 61 11.59 14.54 4.20
N ILE A 62 10.71 15.52 4.34
CA ILE A 62 9.93 16.06 3.21
C ILE A 62 9.65 17.54 3.41
N LYS A 63 9.99 18.39 2.44
CA LYS A 63 9.97 19.86 2.61
C LYS A 63 10.76 20.24 3.87
N ASP A 64 10.14 20.96 4.79
CA ASP A 64 10.72 21.37 6.08
C ASP A 64 10.32 20.43 7.23
N LEU A 65 9.63 19.32 6.92
CA LEU A 65 9.19 18.34 7.91
C LEU A 65 10.25 17.26 8.11
N ILE A 66 10.59 17.00 9.38
CA ILE A 66 11.33 15.81 9.82
C ILE A 66 10.46 15.13 10.86
N LYS A 67 10.02 13.90 10.58
CA LYS A 67 9.09 13.22 11.46
C LYS A 67 9.22 11.69 11.40
N PRO A 68 9.26 10.99 12.56
CA PRO A 68 9.11 9.55 12.60
C PRO A 68 7.67 9.18 12.18
N LEU A 69 7.56 8.18 11.30
CA LEU A 69 6.29 7.62 10.86
C LEU A 69 5.88 6.50 11.81
N ARG A 70 4.65 6.54 12.28
CA ARG A 70 4.08 5.46 13.10
C ARG A 70 3.64 4.31 12.19
N PRO A 71 4.16 3.08 12.39
CA PRO A 71 3.78 1.93 11.58
C PRO A 71 2.27 1.69 11.56
N LEU A 72 1.72 1.37 10.41
CA LEU A 72 0.30 1.07 10.17
C LEU A 72 -0.67 2.20 10.62
N GLN A 73 -0.17 3.42 10.76
CA GLN A 73 -0.97 4.58 11.19
C GLN A 73 -0.77 5.80 10.31
N ASP A 74 0.47 6.12 9.97
CA ASP A 74 0.79 7.34 9.24
C ASP A 74 1.02 7.05 7.76
N VAL A 75 0.44 7.89 6.90
CA VAL A 75 0.62 7.89 5.45
C VAL A 75 1.28 9.20 5.06
N TYR A 76 2.46 9.13 4.48
CA TYR A 76 3.09 10.32 3.92
C TYR A 76 2.68 10.55 2.47
N ILE A 77 2.75 11.80 2.03
CA ILE A 77 2.41 12.24 0.68
C ILE A 77 3.57 13.11 0.15
N ALA A 78 4.15 12.67 -0.94
CA ALA A 78 5.12 13.45 -1.72
C ALA A 78 4.53 13.72 -3.10
N ASP A 79 4.08 14.94 -3.34
CA ASP A 79 3.64 15.36 -4.67
C ASP A 79 4.80 15.36 -5.66
N GLY A 80 4.49 15.30 -6.95
CA GLY A 80 5.50 15.28 -8.00
C GLY A 80 6.52 16.42 -7.87
N ASN A 81 7.79 16.08 -8.02
CA ASN A 81 8.95 16.99 -7.91
C ASN A 81 9.15 17.62 -6.50
N ILE A 82 8.55 17.06 -5.45
CA ILE A 82 8.83 17.47 -4.09
C ILE A 82 10.02 16.64 -3.55
N PRO A 83 11.12 17.28 -3.11
CA PRO A 83 12.25 16.59 -2.51
C PRO A 83 11.82 15.85 -1.23
N HIS A 84 12.18 14.57 -1.15
CA HIS A 84 11.92 13.73 0.01
C HIS A 84 13.02 12.69 0.19
N GLY A 85 13.16 12.19 1.40
CA GLY A 85 14.12 11.18 1.79
C GLY A 85 13.72 10.58 3.13
N ALA A 86 14.50 9.62 3.63
CA ALA A 86 14.18 8.96 4.89
C ALA A 86 15.42 8.35 5.55
N PHE A 87 15.27 7.99 6.82
CA PHE A 87 16.30 7.30 7.60
C PHE A 87 15.64 6.21 8.46
N ASN A 88 16.19 5.01 8.43
CA ASN A 88 15.84 3.96 9.38
C ASN A 88 16.76 4.08 10.62
N PRO A 89 16.29 4.56 11.76
CA PRO A 89 17.13 4.78 12.96
C PRO A 89 17.40 3.49 13.74
N LEU A 90 16.72 2.39 13.42
CA LEU A 90 16.79 1.15 14.19
C LEU A 90 17.96 0.24 13.73
N SER A 91 18.30 -0.69 14.60
CA SER A 91 19.21 -1.81 14.29
C SER A 91 18.54 -2.98 13.55
N GLU A 92 17.23 -2.86 13.28
CA GLU A 92 16.40 -3.83 12.55
C GLU A 92 15.96 -3.25 11.20
N PRO A 93 15.68 -4.08 10.20
CA PRO A 93 15.14 -3.60 8.93
C PRO A 93 13.76 -2.93 9.11
N MET A 94 13.51 -1.86 8.36
CA MET A 94 12.18 -1.30 8.19
C MET A 94 11.54 -1.92 6.94
N ILE A 95 10.27 -2.28 7.04
CA ILE A 95 9.44 -2.70 5.91
C ILE A 95 8.33 -1.67 5.72
N GLY A 96 8.14 -1.25 4.48
CA GLY A 96 7.10 -0.30 4.11
C GLY A 96 6.62 -0.53 2.69
N PHE A 97 5.63 0.24 2.28
CA PHE A 97 5.25 0.32 0.88
C PHE A 97 5.21 1.77 0.40
N ASP A 98 5.44 1.93 -0.89
CA ASP A 98 5.24 3.15 -1.62
C ASP A 98 4.31 2.89 -2.80
N LEU A 99 3.46 3.85 -3.09
CA LEU A 99 2.61 3.83 -4.28
C LEU A 99 2.89 5.11 -5.08
N LYS A 100 3.29 4.95 -6.34
CA LYS A 100 3.58 6.04 -7.26
C LYS A 100 2.54 6.10 -8.36
N ARG A 101 2.00 7.30 -8.61
CA ARG A 101 1.10 7.53 -9.72
C ARG A 101 1.84 8.21 -10.87
N ILE A 102 1.89 7.51 -12.02
CA ILE A 102 2.62 7.95 -13.22
C ILE A 102 1.89 9.11 -13.90
N THR A 103 0.54 9.13 -13.83
CA THR A 103 -0.27 10.23 -14.35
C THR A 103 -0.41 11.33 -13.32
N SER A 104 -0.70 12.55 -13.78
CA SER A 104 -0.92 13.72 -12.89
C SER A 104 -1.96 13.40 -11.81
N ALA A 105 -1.53 13.39 -10.55
CA ALA A 105 -2.42 13.34 -9.41
C ALA A 105 -2.78 14.77 -8.96
N LEU A 106 -3.92 14.91 -8.27
CA LEU A 106 -4.26 16.18 -7.65
C LEU A 106 -3.26 16.48 -6.52
N PRO A 107 -2.69 17.70 -6.47
CA PRO A 107 -1.80 18.07 -5.39
C PRO A 107 -2.46 17.94 -4.02
N SER A 108 -1.67 17.62 -3.01
CA SER A 108 -2.11 17.57 -1.63
C SER A 108 -1.61 18.78 -0.84
N GLU A 109 -2.47 19.35 -0.01
CA GLU A 109 -2.03 20.36 0.97
C GLU A 109 -1.28 19.70 2.13
N ASP A 110 -1.63 18.46 2.45
CA ASP A 110 -1.03 17.69 3.51
C ASP A 110 0.18 16.88 3.01
N VAL A 111 1.20 16.77 3.84
CA VAL A 111 2.37 15.89 3.62
C VAL A 111 2.29 14.63 4.49
N LEU A 112 1.37 14.61 5.45
CA LEU A 112 1.17 13.51 6.39
C LEU A 112 -0.29 13.41 6.81
N LEU A 113 -0.85 12.22 6.66
CA LEU A 113 -2.20 11.88 7.12
C LEU A 113 -2.13 10.71 8.10
N THR A 114 -3.14 10.58 8.96
CA THR A 114 -3.23 9.49 9.94
C THR A 114 -4.54 8.74 9.78
N LEU A 115 -4.46 7.40 9.77
CA LEU A 115 -5.64 6.55 9.73
C LEU A 115 -6.53 6.78 10.95
N SER A 116 -7.83 6.74 10.74
CA SER A 116 -8.87 6.84 11.77
C SER A 116 -9.85 5.69 11.69
N ASN A 117 -10.51 5.38 12.80
CA ASN A 117 -11.51 4.31 12.86
C ASN A 117 -12.69 4.63 11.95
N ASN A 118 -13.13 3.62 11.20
CA ASN A 118 -14.20 3.71 10.24
C ASN A 118 -14.89 2.34 10.06
N GLN A 119 -15.82 2.25 9.13
CA GLN A 119 -16.47 1.02 8.70
C GLN A 119 -16.36 0.90 7.17
N ASP A 120 -15.91 -0.25 6.70
CA ASP A 120 -15.81 -0.51 5.25
C ASP A 120 -17.21 -0.60 4.64
N LYS A 121 -17.41 0.09 3.52
CA LYS A 121 -18.72 0.23 2.87
C LYS A 121 -19.25 -1.05 2.24
N ILE A 122 -18.35 -1.96 1.85
CA ILE A 122 -18.69 -3.21 1.16
C ILE A 122 -18.90 -4.35 2.15
N THR A 123 -17.94 -4.51 3.05
CA THR A 123 -17.95 -5.63 4.00
C THR A 123 -18.68 -5.29 5.29
N HIS A 124 -18.90 -4.02 5.58
CA HIS A 124 -19.40 -3.52 6.87
C HIS A 124 -18.53 -3.92 8.07
N LEU A 125 -17.30 -4.38 7.83
CA LEU A 125 -16.35 -4.67 8.89
C LEU A 125 -15.74 -3.37 9.44
N PRO A 126 -15.38 -3.35 10.73
CA PRO A 126 -14.56 -2.27 11.29
C PRO A 126 -13.24 -2.17 10.52
N CYS A 127 -12.82 -0.96 10.22
CA CYS A 127 -11.57 -0.68 9.54
C CYS A 127 -10.92 0.58 10.11
N GLN A 128 -9.69 0.83 9.70
CA GLN A 128 -9.06 2.13 9.81
C GLN A 128 -8.86 2.66 8.40
N SER A 129 -9.14 3.92 8.16
CA SER A 129 -8.99 4.51 6.84
C SER A 129 -8.52 5.95 6.89
N VAL A 130 -7.96 6.39 5.78
CA VAL A 130 -7.61 7.77 5.52
C VAL A 130 -7.82 8.07 4.04
N LYS A 131 -8.31 9.27 3.75
CA LYS A 131 -8.55 9.74 2.38
C LYS A 131 -7.70 10.97 2.10
N GLY A 132 -6.89 10.90 1.06
CA GLY A 132 -6.16 12.01 0.47
C GLY A 132 -6.88 12.61 -0.74
N SER A 133 -6.19 13.48 -1.47
CA SER A 133 -6.73 14.15 -2.66
C SER A 133 -6.98 13.20 -3.84
N TRP A 134 -6.22 12.11 -3.97
CA TRP A 134 -6.28 11.18 -5.10
C TRP A 134 -6.26 9.70 -4.70
N PHE A 135 -6.28 9.39 -3.40
CA PHE A 135 -6.28 8.02 -2.88
C PHE A 135 -7.15 7.88 -1.62
N GLU A 136 -7.51 6.64 -1.31
CA GLU A 136 -8.02 6.25 0.00
C GLU A 136 -7.32 4.96 0.43
N ILE A 137 -6.75 4.91 1.63
CA ILE A 137 -6.19 3.69 2.23
C ILE A 137 -7.19 3.18 3.25
N VAL A 138 -7.52 1.89 3.14
CA VAL A 138 -8.40 1.18 4.08
C VAL A 138 -7.66 -0.03 4.60
N MET A 139 -7.41 -0.10 5.89
CA MET A 139 -6.82 -1.25 6.56
C MET A 139 -7.90 -1.96 7.38
N MET A 140 -8.09 -3.24 7.13
CA MET A 140 -9.13 -4.04 7.77
C MET A 140 -8.68 -5.44 8.12
N LYS A 141 -9.39 -6.00 9.09
CA LYS A 141 -9.25 -7.40 9.47
C LYS A 141 -10.41 -8.20 8.86
N ILE A 142 -10.09 -9.22 8.08
CA ILE A 142 -11.05 -10.14 7.49
C ILE A 142 -11.11 -11.39 8.37
N PRO A 143 -12.22 -11.66 9.09
CA PRO A 143 -12.32 -12.80 9.97
C PRO A 143 -12.17 -14.14 9.24
N SER A 144 -11.71 -15.17 9.96
CA SER A 144 -11.68 -16.55 9.45
C SER A 144 -13.05 -16.97 8.92
N GLY A 145 -13.09 -17.56 7.73
CA GLY A 145 -14.32 -18.00 7.07
C GLY A 145 -15.21 -16.88 6.52
N TYR A 146 -14.77 -15.62 6.59
CA TYR A 146 -15.54 -14.49 6.06
C TYR A 146 -15.42 -14.38 4.54
N SER A 147 -16.57 -14.14 3.89
CA SER A 147 -16.66 -13.88 2.46
C SER A 147 -16.82 -12.38 2.20
N ILE A 148 -15.89 -11.79 1.46
CA ILE A 148 -16.06 -10.46 0.86
C ILE A 148 -17.08 -10.61 -0.26
N PRO A 149 -18.24 -9.92 -0.19
CA PRO A 149 -19.29 -10.12 -1.18
C PRO A 149 -18.86 -9.67 -2.57
N PRO A 150 -19.44 -10.24 -3.65
CA PRO A 150 -19.21 -9.75 -5.00
C PRO A 150 -19.59 -8.27 -5.11
N HIS A 151 -18.67 -7.46 -5.62
CA HIS A 151 -18.87 -6.02 -5.80
C HIS A 151 -18.01 -5.45 -6.92
N GLN A 152 -18.37 -4.26 -7.38
CA GLN A 152 -17.62 -3.45 -8.33
C GLN A 152 -17.31 -2.10 -7.66
N GLY A 153 -16.08 -1.62 -7.78
CA GLY A 153 -15.67 -0.30 -7.30
C GLY A 153 -15.67 0.73 -8.43
N GLU A 154 -15.95 2.00 -8.12
CA GLU A 154 -15.79 3.09 -9.08
C GLU A 154 -14.33 3.52 -9.26
N GLN A 155 -13.45 3.12 -8.36
CA GLN A 155 -12.02 3.39 -8.33
C GLN A 155 -11.21 2.13 -8.64
N GLU A 156 -9.99 2.33 -9.10
CA GLU A 156 -8.98 1.27 -9.12
C GLU A 156 -8.66 0.86 -7.68
N GLU A 157 -8.38 -0.42 -7.47
CA GLU A 157 -8.06 -0.94 -6.13
C GLU A 157 -6.83 -1.83 -6.19
N ILE A 158 -5.87 -1.55 -5.33
CA ILE A 158 -4.75 -2.45 -5.03
C ILE A 158 -4.98 -3.02 -3.64
N GLY A 159 -5.02 -4.34 -3.53
CA GLY A 159 -5.07 -5.01 -2.23
C GLY A 159 -3.77 -5.70 -1.89
N PHE A 160 -3.28 -5.47 -0.68
CA PHE A 160 -2.03 -6.00 -0.16
C PHE A 160 -2.28 -6.84 1.10
N ILE A 161 -1.75 -8.08 1.11
CA ILE A 161 -1.97 -9.03 2.21
C ILE A 161 -0.83 -8.91 3.23
N LEU A 162 -1.16 -8.57 4.47
CA LEU A 162 -0.19 -8.44 5.56
C LEU A 162 0.08 -9.75 6.31
N ASN A 163 -0.85 -10.69 6.30
CA ASN A 163 -0.69 -12.01 6.92
C ASN A 163 -1.78 -12.97 6.47
N GLY A 164 -1.53 -14.26 6.61
CA GLY A 164 -2.51 -15.30 6.27
C GLY A 164 -2.66 -15.51 4.77
N LYS A 165 -3.84 -16.02 4.36
CA LYS A 165 -4.16 -16.34 2.97
C LYS A 165 -5.56 -15.86 2.64
N LEU A 166 -5.70 -15.13 1.53
CA LEU A 166 -6.97 -14.64 1.01
C LEU A 166 -7.18 -15.15 -0.41
N GLU A 167 -8.25 -15.88 -0.63
CA GLU A 167 -8.71 -16.20 -1.98
C GLU A 167 -9.41 -14.98 -2.56
N ILE A 168 -8.95 -14.52 -3.72
CA ILE A 168 -9.52 -13.39 -4.46
C ILE A 168 -9.89 -13.86 -5.85
N SER A 169 -11.13 -13.57 -6.24
CA SER A 169 -11.57 -13.73 -7.63
C SER A 169 -11.84 -12.35 -8.23
N ILE A 170 -11.28 -12.09 -9.40
CA ILE A 170 -11.49 -10.88 -10.20
C ILE A 170 -11.89 -11.32 -11.58
N GLU A 171 -13.10 -10.96 -12.02
CA GLU A 171 -13.72 -11.47 -13.25
C GLU A 171 -13.68 -13.01 -13.29
N ASN A 172 -12.95 -13.57 -14.23
CA ASN A 172 -12.83 -15.01 -14.44
C ASN A 172 -11.50 -15.59 -13.91
N GLU A 173 -10.69 -14.79 -13.20
CA GLU A 173 -9.43 -15.22 -12.61
C GLU A 173 -9.56 -15.35 -11.11
N GLU A 174 -8.87 -16.34 -10.54
CA GLU A 174 -8.86 -16.59 -9.10
C GLU A 174 -7.44 -16.93 -8.64
N GLN A 175 -7.03 -16.34 -7.53
CA GLN A 175 -5.76 -16.62 -6.90
C GLN A 175 -5.88 -16.59 -5.37
N CYS A 176 -5.12 -17.47 -4.71
CA CYS A 176 -4.90 -17.43 -3.26
C CYS A 176 -3.64 -16.60 -2.99
N LEU A 177 -3.82 -15.46 -2.35
CA LEU A 177 -2.76 -14.51 -2.05
C LEU A 177 -2.27 -14.67 -0.61
N GLU A 178 -0.95 -14.52 -0.41
CA GLU A 178 -0.26 -14.57 0.86
C GLU A 178 0.46 -13.24 1.15
N TYR A 179 1.17 -13.16 2.27
CA TYR A 179 1.98 -12.01 2.63
C TYR A 179 2.91 -11.57 1.50
N GLY A 180 2.96 -10.26 1.24
CA GLY A 180 3.79 -9.67 0.20
C GLY A 180 3.19 -9.73 -1.20
N GLN A 181 2.08 -10.45 -1.40
CA GLN A 181 1.38 -10.49 -2.68
C GLN A 181 0.26 -9.47 -2.74
N ILE A 182 -0.01 -9.00 -3.96
CA ILE A 182 -1.06 -8.02 -4.22
C ILE A 182 -2.05 -8.52 -5.27
N TYR A 183 -3.23 -7.94 -5.27
CA TYR A 183 -4.11 -7.92 -6.43
C TYR A 183 -4.30 -6.49 -6.92
N TYR A 184 -4.60 -6.34 -8.19
CA TYR A 184 -5.00 -5.10 -8.82
C TYR A 184 -6.36 -5.28 -9.50
N ALA A 185 -7.31 -4.45 -9.15
CA ALA A 185 -8.63 -4.44 -9.78
C ALA A 185 -8.90 -3.06 -10.40
N PRO A 186 -8.97 -2.97 -11.73
CA PRO A 186 -9.44 -1.77 -12.40
C PRO A 186 -10.84 -1.34 -11.92
N SER A 187 -11.21 -0.08 -12.16
CA SER A 187 -12.56 0.41 -11.87
C SER A 187 -13.63 -0.43 -12.59
N LYS A 188 -14.78 -0.63 -11.93
CA LYS A 188 -15.97 -1.35 -12.47
C LYS A 188 -15.76 -2.82 -12.78
N VAL A 189 -14.66 -3.41 -12.33
CA VAL A 189 -14.39 -4.83 -12.45
C VAL A 189 -15.00 -5.57 -11.26
N LEU A 190 -15.68 -6.70 -11.55
CA LEU A 190 -16.30 -7.53 -10.52
C LEU A 190 -15.23 -8.29 -9.73
N LYS A 191 -15.26 -8.16 -8.41
CA LYS A 191 -14.37 -8.88 -7.51
C LYS A 191 -15.10 -9.40 -6.27
N LYS A 192 -14.57 -10.46 -5.71
CA LYS A 192 -15.00 -11.07 -4.44
C LYS A 192 -13.79 -11.69 -3.75
N GLY A 193 -13.91 -12.03 -2.47
CA GLY A 193 -12.85 -12.71 -1.74
C GLY A 193 -13.37 -13.64 -0.66
N TYR A 194 -12.49 -14.55 -0.19
CA TYR A 194 -12.80 -15.47 0.88
C TYR A 194 -11.57 -15.73 1.73
N ASN A 195 -11.71 -15.56 3.04
CA ASN A 195 -10.67 -15.99 3.98
C ASN A 195 -10.86 -17.47 4.32
N SER A 196 -10.18 -18.34 3.57
CA SER A 196 -10.20 -19.79 3.79
C SER A 196 -9.26 -20.24 4.93
N SER A 197 -8.48 -19.33 5.50
CA SER A 197 -7.55 -19.64 6.59
C SER A 197 -8.29 -19.80 7.93
N LYS A 198 -7.62 -20.46 8.90
CA LYS A 198 -8.14 -20.64 10.25
C LYS A 198 -7.93 -19.44 11.18
N GLN A 199 -7.40 -18.35 10.64
CA GLN A 199 -7.10 -17.13 11.40
C GLN A 199 -7.58 -15.90 10.65
N ASP A 200 -7.75 -14.80 11.36
CA ASP A 200 -8.03 -13.51 10.76
C ASP A 200 -6.83 -13.05 9.93
N ILE A 201 -7.10 -12.39 8.81
CA ILE A 201 -6.10 -11.78 7.96
C ILE A 201 -6.21 -10.26 7.99
N ASN A 202 -5.07 -9.59 7.86
CA ASN A 202 -5.03 -8.16 7.70
C ASN A 202 -4.83 -7.82 6.22
N LEU A 203 -5.75 -7.00 5.69
CA LEU A 203 -5.77 -6.53 4.32
C LEU A 203 -5.64 -5.00 4.32
N ILE A 204 -4.73 -4.49 3.49
CA ILE A 204 -4.71 -3.09 3.10
C ILE A 204 -5.30 -2.98 1.70
N LYS A 205 -6.32 -2.13 1.53
CA LYS A 205 -6.83 -1.71 0.22
C LYS A 205 -6.40 -0.27 -0.04
N ILE A 206 -5.93 -0.01 -1.24
CA ILE A 206 -5.60 1.34 -1.72
C ILE A 206 -6.51 1.60 -2.91
N LEU A 207 -7.41 2.56 -2.76
CA LEU A 207 -8.36 3.00 -3.78
C LEU A 207 -7.79 4.26 -4.45
N ILE A 208 -7.81 4.30 -5.79
CA ILE A 208 -7.15 5.35 -6.60
C ILE A 208 -8.14 5.96 -7.60
#